data_98e2d853b5792364a6dbc941d9e77780
#
_entry.id   98e2d853b5792364a6dbc941d9e77780
#
_cell.length_a   1.000
_cell.length_b   1.000
_cell.length_c   1.000
_cell.angle_alpha   90.00
_cell.angle_beta   90.00
_cell.angle_gamma   90.00
#
_symmetry.space_group_name_H-M   'P 1'
#
loop_
_entity.id
_entity.type
_entity.pdbx_description
1 polymer ?
#
loop_
_entity_poly.entity_id
_entity_poly.type
_entity_poly.pdbx_seq_one_letter_code
_entity_poly.pdbx_strand_id
1 'polypeptide(L)'
;MKPVVIINPNGSQKTTQDMVGITSRYLPNVMGWTNHKGPKMIVDRDQLYEAANQISEAVFPDASALIVAAFGDPGAKRLARSMDIPVIGIAAAAAREAALSGVSFAVVTSTPKLAPSIDKIMRAERSDTYLGCYTTEDDPLVLASNSDALDYALITSCEIAKKAGAKRIIIGGGPLGQAAIRISSQVKVPLIQPLVAACSEVSALIEHQLPHLQDVDR
;
A
#
# COMPACT_ATOMS: atom_id res chain seq x y z
N MET A 1 -11.72 -2.17 21.72
CA MET A 1 -10.76 -2.78 20.78
C MET A 1 -9.66 -1.76 20.47
N LYS A 2 -8.38 -2.16 20.49
CA LYS A 2 -7.26 -1.28 20.14
C LYS A 2 -7.36 -0.91 18.65
N PRO A 3 -6.90 0.29 18.24
CA PRO A 3 -6.97 0.71 16.84
C PRO A 3 -6.02 -0.09 15.94
N VAL A 4 -6.32 -0.15 14.65
CA VAL A 4 -5.33 -0.42 13.61
C VAL A 4 -4.65 0.90 13.25
N VAL A 5 -3.33 0.96 13.34
CA VAL A 5 -2.57 2.19 13.04
C VAL A 5 -2.07 2.16 11.61
N ILE A 6 -2.48 3.15 10.83
CA ILE A 6 -1.97 3.42 9.49
C ILE A 6 -0.72 4.29 9.62
N ILE A 7 0.43 3.71 9.39
CA ILE A 7 1.71 4.41 9.42
C ILE A 7 1.95 5.07 8.06
N ASN A 8 1.91 6.38 8.02
CA ASN A 8 2.35 7.13 6.85
C ASN A 8 3.85 7.48 6.96
N PRO A 9 4.72 6.87 6.15
CA PRO A 9 6.15 7.12 6.17
C PRO A 9 6.58 8.49 5.68
N ASN A 10 5.70 9.23 4.99
CA ASN A 10 5.97 10.62 4.59
C ASN A 10 5.37 11.64 5.56
N GLY A 11 5.78 12.93 5.44
CA GLY A 11 5.39 14.01 6.33
C GLY A 11 4.04 14.67 6.00
N SER A 12 3.26 14.14 5.08
CA SER A 12 1.96 14.72 4.68
C SER A 12 0.82 14.24 5.57
N GLN A 13 0.36 15.09 6.47
CA GLN A 13 -0.81 14.78 7.31
C GLN A 13 -2.08 14.63 6.47
N LYS A 14 -2.24 15.38 5.38
CA LYS A 14 -3.35 15.21 4.45
C LYS A 14 -3.37 13.79 3.87
N THR A 15 -2.21 13.30 3.42
CA THR A 15 -2.09 11.92 2.92
C THR A 15 -2.48 10.90 3.98
N THR A 16 -2.08 11.10 5.24
CA THR A 16 -2.49 10.22 6.35
C THR A 16 -4.00 10.21 6.50
N GLN A 17 -4.65 11.38 6.48
CA GLN A 17 -6.11 11.50 6.60
C GLN A 17 -6.83 10.81 5.43
N ASP A 18 -6.34 11.00 4.21
CA ASP A 18 -6.90 10.35 3.01
C ASP A 18 -6.82 8.81 3.13
N MET A 19 -5.68 8.29 3.59
CA MET A 19 -5.49 6.84 3.80
C MET A 19 -6.36 6.29 4.93
N VAL A 20 -6.49 7.00 6.04
CA VAL A 20 -7.43 6.66 7.12
C VAL A 20 -8.86 6.65 6.60
N GLY A 21 -9.27 7.65 5.81
CA GLY A 21 -10.60 7.71 5.21
C GLY A 21 -10.91 6.53 4.28
N ILE A 22 -9.91 5.99 3.58
CA ILE A 22 -10.07 4.77 2.78
C ILE A 22 -10.20 3.55 3.69
N THR A 23 -9.26 3.36 4.61
CA THR A 23 -9.15 2.14 5.43
C THR A 23 -10.28 2.00 6.45
N SER A 24 -10.84 3.11 6.96
CA SER A 24 -12.01 3.10 7.86
C SER A 24 -13.29 2.56 7.24
N ARG A 25 -13.33 2.34 5.92
CA ARG A 25 -14.43 1.66 5.24
C ARG A 25 -14.34 0.13 5.34
N TYR A 26 -13.19 -0.39 5.71
CA TYR A 26 -12.88 -1.82 5.72
C TYR A 26 -12.53 -2.33 7.12
N LEU A 27 -12.04 -1.46 7.99
CA LEU A 27 -11.62 -1.80 9.35
C LEU A 27 -12.32 -0.92 10.37
N PRO A 28 -12.83 -1.49 11.48
CA PRO A 28 -13.29 -0.70 12.61
C PRO A 28 -12.09 -0.07 13.34
N ASN A 29 -12.26 1.10 13.92
CA ASN A 29 -11.29 1.77 14.79
C ASN A 29 -9.89 1.90 14.15
N VAL A 30 -9.77 2.79 13.16
CA VAL A 30 -8.52 3.11 12.46
C VAL A 30 -7.94 4.42 12.96
N MET A 31 -6.63 4.46 13.19
CA MET A 31 -5.88 5.65 13.56
C MET A 31 -4.74 5.90 12.58
N GLY A 32 -4.47 7.16 12.24
CA GLY A 32 -3.32 7.55 11.41
C GLY A 32 -2.13 8.01 12.25
N TRP A 33 -0.93 7.61 11.82
CA TRP A 33 0.34 8.12 12.32
C TRP A 33 1.15 8.71 11.15
N THR A 34 1.67 9.93 11.30
CA THR A 34 2.42 10.65 10.26
C THR A 34 3.87 10.77 10.67
N ASN A 35 4.79 10.40 9.79
CA ASN A 35 6.21 10.64 10.00
C ASN A 35 6.57 12.10 9.73
N HIS A 36 6.45 12.95 10.75
CA HIS A 36 6.73 14.39 10.62
C HIS A 36 8.20 14.73 10.25
N LYS A 37 9.12 13.77 10.36
CA LYS A 37 10.52 13.91 9.92
C LYS A 37 10.72 13.54 8.46
N GLY A 38 9.77 12.86 7.85
CA GLY A 38 9.84 12.42 6.46
C GLY A 38 9.59 13.54 5.45
N PRO A 39 9.94 13.32 4.17
CA PRO A 39 9.60 14.25 3.08
C PRO A 39 8.08 14.29 2.88
N LYS A 40 7.58 15.34 2.22
CA LYS A 40 6.15 15.44 1.87
C LYS A 40 5.67 14.27 1.00
N MET A 41 6.56 13.74 0.18
CA MET A 41 6.34 12.55 -0.66
C MET A 41 7.67 11.79 -0.80
N ILE A 42 7.65 10.48 -0.72
CA ILE A 42 8.80 9.62 -0.96
C ILE A 42 8.83 9.31 -2.46
N VAL A 43 9.87 9.77 -3.15
CA VAL A 43 9.97 9.64 -4.62
C VAL A 43 11.21 8.86 -5.08
N ASP A 44 12.14 8.56 -4.18
CA ASP A 44 13.36 7.82 -4.50
C ASP A 44 13.78 6.83 -3.40
N ARG A 45 14.81 6.06 -3.69
CA ARG A 45 15.30 4.98 -2.83
C ARG A 45 15.92 5.50 -1.53
N ASP A 46 16.61 6.63 -1.57
CA ASP A 46 17.29 7.16 -0.38
C ASP A 46 16.27 7.67 0.63
N GLN A 47 15.24 8.35 0.17
CA GLN A 47 14.10 8.76 0.99
C GLN A 47 13.34 7.55 1.56
N LEU A 48 13.19 6.49 0.76
CA LEU A 48 12.55 5.25 1.22
C LEU A 48 13.37 4.58 2.34
N TYR A 49 14.69 4.55 2.18
CA TYR A 49 15.60 4.00 3.20
C TYR A 49 15.61 4.83 4.48
N GLU A 50 15.67 6.15 4.37
CA GLU A 50 15.61 7.05 5.52
C GLU A 50 14.27 6.93 6.26
N ALA A 51 13.15 6.88 5.54
CA ALA A 51 11.83 6.62 6.14
C ALA A 51 11.79 5.27 6.87
N ALA A 52 12.44 4.23 6.33
CA ALA A 52 12.52 2.93 7.00
C ALA A 52 13.28 3.00 8.33
N ASN A 53 14.35 3.80 8.43
CA ASN A 53 15.09 4.01 9.66
C ASN A 53 14.23 4.77 10.68
N GLN A 54 13.64 5.90 10.27
CA GLN A 54 12.80 6.73 11.11
C GLN A 54 11.60 5.98 11.70
N ILE A 55 10.91 5.16 10.89
CA ILE A 55 9.79 4.33 11.34
C ILE A 55 10.26 3.27 12.33
N SER A 56 11.42 2.65 12.09
CA SER A 56 11.92 1.57 12.95
C SER A 56 12.32 2.05 14.34
N GLU A 57 12.57 3.34 14.50
CA GLU A 57 12.92 4.01 15.76
C GLU A 57 11.70 4.70 16.41
N ALA A 58 10.57 4.74 15.71
CA ALA A 58 9.38 5.44 16.16
C ALA A 58 8.63 4.67 17.25
N VAL A 59 7.98 5.43 18.13
CA VAL A 59 7.02 4.90 19.10
C VAL A 59 5.61 5.10 18.52
N PHE A 60 4.87 4.02 18.46
CA PHE A 60 3.50 4.05 17.96
C PHE A 60 2.50 3.98 19.11
N PRO A 61 1.27 4.48 18.92
CA PRO A 61 0.17 4.26 19.84
C PRO A 61 -0.08 2.76 20.04
N ASP A 62 -0.63 2.40 21.21
CA ASP A 62 -1.06 1.03 21.46
C ASP A 62 -2.10 0.58 20.40
N ALA A 63 -1.81 -0.51 19.71
CA ALA A 63 -2.52 -0.91 18.50
C ALA A 63 -2.83 -2.42 18.49
N SER A 64 -3.83 -2.82 17.70
CA SER A 64 -4.09 -4.24 17.39
C SER A 64 -3.31 -4.72 16.17
N ALA A 65 -2.95 -3.82 15.26
CA ALA A 65 -2.11 -4.08 14.10
C ALA A 65 -1.52 -2.77 13.56
N LEU A 66 -0.42 -2.85 12.79
CA LEU A 66 0.19 -1.74 12.08
C LEU A 66 0.12 -1.98 10.57
N ILE A 67 -0.25 -0.98 9.79
CA ILE A 67 -0.18 -0.98 8.32
C ILE A 67 0.83 0.08 7.88
N VAL A 68 1.95 -0.35 7.28
CA VAL A 68 2.95 0.55 6.71
C VAL A 68 2.49 0.99 5.33
N ALA A 69 2.03 2.25 5.23
CA ALA A 69 1.23 2.76 4.13
C ALA A 69 2.05 3.54 3.07
N ALA A 70 3.23 3.03 2.69
CA ALA A 70 3.98 3.47 1.52
C ALA A 70 4.37 2.28 0.64
N PHE A 71 4.29 2.44 -0.66
CA PHE A 71 4.49 1.35 -1.64
C PHE A 71 5.99 1.15 -1.92
N GLY A 72 6.56 0.32 -1.09
CA GLY A 72 7.97 0.01 -0.89
C GLY A 72 8.20 -0.51 0.52
N ASP A 73 7.13 -0.52 1.33
CA ASP A 73 7.04 -1.11 2.67
C ASP A 73 8.22 -0.73 3.59
N PRO A 74 8.61 0.58 3.67
CA PRO A 74 9.78 0.98 4.43
C PRO A 74 9.65 0.57 5.91
N GLY A 75 10.63 -0.16 6.40
CA GLY A 75 10.68 -0.59 7.82
C GLY A 75 9.72 -1.72 8.21
N ALA A 76 8.74 -2.10 7.38
CA ALA A 76 7.71 -3.09 7.73
C ALA A 76 8.29 -4.42 8.24
N LYS A 77 9.28 -4.98 7.53
CA LYS A 77 9.93 -6.23 7.95
C LYS A 77 10.72 -6.10 9.28
N ARG A 78 11.25 -4.92 9.57
CA ARG A 78 11.97 -4.66 10.83
C ARG A 78 10.98 -4.54 11.98
N LEU A 79 9.90 -3.79 11.79
CA LEU A 79 8.82 -3.68 12.77
C LEU A 79 8.18 -5.03 13.06
N ALA A 80 7.88 -5.84 12.04
CA ALA A 80 7.30 -7.16 12.21
C ALA A 80 8.16 -8.13 13.06
N ARG A 81 9.47 -7.88 13.18
CA ARG A 81 10.36 -8.68 14.02
C ARG A 81 10.43 -8.17 15.46
N SER A 82 10.07 -6.93 15.72
CA SER A 82 10.18 -6.27 17.02
C SER A 82 8.84 -6.07 17.72
N MET A 83 7.72 -6.35 17.06
CA MET A 83 6.38 -6.15 17.57
C MET A 83 5.65 -7.48 17.73
N ASP A 84 4.89 -7.63 18.79
CA ASP A 84 4.05 -8.81 19.06
C ASP A 84 2.67 -8.74 18.38
N ILE A 85 2.44 -7.69 17.58
CA ILE A 85 1.21 -7.48 16.80
C ILE A 85 1.49 -7.57 15.30
N PRO A 86 0.47 -7.88 14.48
CA PRO A 86 0.63 -7.90 13.03
C PRO A 86 1.14 -6.58 12.47
N VAL A 87 2.15 -6.66 11.59
CA VAL A 87 2.67 -5.51 10.83
C VAL A 87 2.62 -5.84 9.34
N ILE A 88 1.78 -5.12 8.61
CA ILE A 88 1.51 -5.36 7.20
C ILE A 88 2.04 -4.20 6.35
N GLY A 89 2.87 -4.51 5.36
CA GLY A 89 3.24 -3.56 4.32
C GLY A 89 2.24 -3.60 3.17
N ILE A 90 1.82 -2.43 2.68
CA ILE A 90 0.78 -2.37 1.63
C ILE A 90 1.24 -2.92 0.29
N ALA A 91 2.55 -2.86 -0.03
CA ALA A 91 3.09 -3.41 -1.27
C ALA A 91 3.10 -4.94 -1.23
N ALA A 92 3.57 -5.54 -0.13
CA ALA A 92 3.57 -6.98 0.05
C ALA A 92 2.15 -7.55 0.09
N ALA A 93 1.20 -6.90 0.78
CA ALA A 93 -0.20 -7.30 0.82
C ALA A 93 -0.83 -7.30 -0.59
N ALA A 94 -0.63 -6.23 -1.36
CA ALA A 94 -1.13 -6.17 -2.73
C ALA A 94 -0.50 -7.23 -3.66
N ALA A 95 0.78 -7.53 -3.47
CA ALA A 95 1.46 -8.59 -4.22
C ALA A 95 0.86 -9.97 -3.91
N ARG A 96 0.59 -10.27 -2.64
CA ARG A 96 -0.06 -11.53 -2.23
C ARG A 96 -1.48 -11.63 -2.78
N GLU A 97 -2.29 -10.56 -2.69
CA GLU A 97 -3.62 -10.53 -3.28
C GLU A 97 -3.60 -10.77 -4.80
N ALA A 98 -2.66 -10.13 -5.50
CA ALA A 98 -2.50 -10.33 -6.93
C ALA A 98 -2.13 -11.78 -7.27
N ALA A 99 -1.21 -12.36 -6.53
CA ALA A 99 -0.73 -13.72 -6.71
C ALA A 99 -1.82 -14.78 -6.49
N LEU A 100 -2.74 -14.58 -5.52
CA LEU A 100 -3.86 -15.49 -5.25
C LEU A 100 -4.77 -15.69 -6.47
N SER A 101 -4.82 -14.74 -7.39
CA SER A 101 -5.65 -14.83 -8.58
C SER A 101 -5.10 -15.79 -9.66
N GLY A 102 -3.81 -16.12 -9.60
CA GLY A 102 -3.12 -16.96 -10.60
C GLY A 102 -3.02 -16.34 -12.01
N VAL A 103 -3.45 -15.10 -12.20
CA VAL A 103 -3.37 -14.40 -13.48
C VAL A 103 -2.22 -13.37 -13.50
N SER A 104 -1.75 -13.03 -14.71
CA SER A 104 -0.70 -12.03 -14.88
C SER A 104 -1.11 -10.67 -14.34
N PHE A 105 -0.22 -10.02 -13.61
CA PHE A 105 -0.45 -8.69 -13.07
C PHE A 105 0.77 -7.78 -13.24
N ALA A 106 0.52 -6.48 -13.16
CA ALA A 106 1.53 -5.45 -13.19
C ALA A 106 1.31 -4.45 -12.06
N VAL A 107 2.33 -3.65 -11.76
CA VAL A 107 2.20 -2.45 -10.92
C VAL A 107 2.21 -1.23 -11.83
N VAL A 108 1.36 -0.25 -11.53
CA VAL A 108 1.40 1.10 -12.09
C VAL A 108 1.62 2.09 -10.97
N THR A 109 2.60 2.99 -11.10
CA THR A 109 2.95 4.01 -10.08
C THR A 109 3.41 5.30 -10.74
N SER A 110 3.32 6.41 -9.98
CA SER A 110 3.85 7.72 -10.42
C SER A 110 5.29 7.99 -9.95
N THR A 111 5.99 7.01 -9.36
CA THR A 111 7.33 7.20 -8.78
C THR A 111 8.37 6.30 -9.45
N PRO A 112 8.88 6.67 -10.64
CA PRO A 112 9.76 5.80 -11.45
C PRO A 112 11.04 5.37 -10.72
N LYS A 113 11.63 6.22 -9.89
CA LYS A 113 12.83 5.89 -9.13
C LYS A 113 12.61 4.83 -8.04
N LEU A 114 11.35 4.53 -7.70
CA LEU A 114 10.99 3.46 -6.76
C LEU A 114 10.75 2.12 -7.45
N ALA A 115 10.62 2.06 -8.78
CA ALA A 115 10.33 0.84 -9.51
C ALA A 115 11.27 -0.34 -9.15
N PRO A 116 12.60 -0.18 -9.02
CA PRO A 116 13.47 -1.29 -8.62
C PRO A 116 13.18 -1.84 -7.22
N SER A 117 12.78 -0.97 -6.27
CA SER A 117 12.40 -1.39 -4.92
C SER A 117 11.05 -2.11 -4.91
N ILE A 118 10.12 -1.65 -5.75
CA ILE A 118 8.80 -2.27 -5.96
C ILE A 118 8.98 -3.66 -6.58
N ASP A 119 9.75 -3.78 -7.67
CA ASP A 119 10.04 -5.05 -8.35
C ASP A 119 10.61 -6.09 -7.37
N LYS A 120 11.50 -5.66 -6.46
CA LYS A 120 12.07 -6.54 -5.45
C LYS A 120 11.01 -7.11 -4.51
N ILE A 121 10.03 -6.31 -4.11
CA ILE A 121 8.94 -6.76 -3.22
C ILE A 121 8.01 -7.71 -3.98
N MET A 122 7.58 -7.32 -5.19
CA MET A 122 6.67 -8.14 -6.00
C MET A 122 7.25 -9.54 -6.26
N ARG A 123 8.53 -9.62 -6.62
CA ARG A 123 9.23 -10.90 -6.85
C ARG A 123 9.45 -11.72 -5.58
N ALA A 124 9.62 -11.07 -4.41
CA ALA A 124 9.81 -11.74 -3.12
C ALA A 124 8.53 -12.45 -2.63
N GLU A 125 7.36 -11.99 -3.02
CA GLU A 125 6.07 -12.62 -2.68
C GLU A 125 5.71 -13.80 -3.63
N ARG A 126 6.71 -14.37 -4.31
CA ARG A 126 6.62 -15.57 -5.17
C ARG A 126 5.61 -15.45 -6.31
N SER A 127 5.68 -14.36 -7.04
CA SER A 127 4.77 -14.19 -8.15
C SER A 127 5.46 -14.39 -9.51
N ASP A 128 5.30 -15.59 -10.07
CA ASP A 128 5.71 -15.89 -11.45
C ASP A 128 4.81 -15.17 -12.47
N THR A 129 3.70 -14.61 -12.00
CA THR A 129 2.73 -13.88 -12.83
C THR A 129 2.97 -12.38 -12.88
N TYR A 130 4.00 -11.87 -12.19
CA TYR A 130 4.34 -10.46 -12.19
C TYR A 130 5.07 -10.05 -13.48
N LEU A 131 4.49 -9.08 -14.21
CA LEU A 131 5.01 -8.60 -15.51
C LEU A 131 5.99 -7.44 -15.39
N GLY A 132 5.96 -6.68 -14.29
CA GLY A 132 6.82 -5.51 -14.08
C GLY A 132 6.10 -4.28 -13.55
N CYS A 133 6.90 -3.25 -13.26
CA CYS A 133 6.42 -1.95 -12.78
C CYS A 133 6.41 -0.95 -13.95
N TYR A 134 5.23 -0.42 -14.26
CA TYR A 134 4.98 0.61 -15.28
C TYR A 134 4.83 1.95 -14.58
N THR A 135 5.49 2.96 -15.07
CA THR A 135 5.53 4.28 -14.41
C THR A 135 4.95 5.37 -15.32
N THR A 136 4.43 6.41 -14.71
CA THR A 136 4.12 7.65 -15.44
C THR A 136 5.42 8.32 -15.90
N GLU A 137 5.33 9.14 -16.94
CA GLU A 137 6.49 9.84 -17.52
C GLU A 137 6.79 11.17 -16.80
N ASP A 138 5.75 11.83 -16.28
CA ASP A 138 5.86 13.14 -15.65
C ASP A 138 6.46 13.10 -14.24
N ASP A 139 6.93 14.25 -13.76
CA ASP A 139 7.47 14.39 -12.41
C ASP A 139 6.40 14.07 -11.36
N PRO A 140 6.69 13.17 -10.40
CA PRO A 140 5.74 12.75 -9.37
C PRO A 140 5.18 13.90 -8.52
N LEU A 141 5.98 14.93 -8.25
CA LEU A 141 5.56 16.07 -7.42
C LEU A 141 4.63 16.99 -8.19
N VAL A 142 4.85 17.14 -9.50
CA VAL A 142 3.96 17.88 -10.40
C VAL A 142 2.61 17.16 -10.50
N LEU A 143 2.62 15.84 -10.75
CA LEU A 143 1.40 15.03 -10.81
C LEU A 143 0.63 15.06 -9.49
N ALA A 144 1.32 15.00 -8.34
CA ALA A 144 0.67 15.05 -7.03
C ALA A 144 -0.08 16.37 -6.76
N SER A 145 0.23 17.44 -7.49
CA SER A 145 -0.45 18.74 -7.36
C SER A 145 -1.67 18.91 -8.28
N ASN A 146 -1.87 17.98 -9.24
CA ASN A 146 -2.96 18.06 -10.23
C ASN A 146 -3.61 16.67 -10.38
N SER A 147 -4.81 16.52 -9.83
CA SER A 147 -5.55 15.24 -9.84
C SER A 147 -5.89 14.75 -11.24
N ASP A 148 -6.25 15.65 -12.15
CA ASP A 148 -6.67 15.26 -13.51
C ASP A 148 -5.47 14.80 -14.35
N ALA A 149 -4.34 15.50 -14.23
CA ALA A 149 -3.08 15.09 -14.85
C ALA A 149 -2.59 13.73 -14.31
N LEU A 150 -2.68 13.54 -12.99
CA LEU A 150 -2.32 12.26 -12.36
C LEU A 150 -3.22 11.13 -12.86
N ASP A 151 -4.53 11.33 -12.87
CA ASP A 151 -5.49 10.32 -13.31
C ASP A 151 -5.25 9.94 -14.78
N TYR A 152 -5.05 10.92 -15.66
CA TYR A 152 -4.72 10.69 -17.06
C TYR A 152 -3.41 9.89 -17.23
N ALA A 153 -2.35 10.28 -16.53
CA ALA A 153 -1.06 9.60 -16.58
C ALA A 153 -1.15 8.14 -16.09
N LEU A 154 -1.90 7.91 -15.01
CA LEU A 154 -2.11 6.56 -14.47
C LEU A 154 -2.94 5.69 -15.43
N ILE A 155 -4.02 6.24 -16.03
CA ILE A 155 -4.84 5.52 -17.03
C ILE A 155 -3.96 5.13 -18.23
N THR A 156 -3.14 6.04 -18.72
CA THR A 156 -2.21 5.80 -19.84
C THR A 156 -1.25 4.65 -19.51
N SER A 157 -0.64 4.68 -18.32
CA SER A 157 0.27 3.61 -17.87
C SER A 157 -0.47 2.28 -17.66
N CYS A 158 -1.72 2.30 -17.21
CA CYS A 158 -2.56 1.10 -17.11
C CYS A 158 -2.85 0.48 -18.49
N GLU A 159 -3.11 1.27 -19.52
CA GLU A 159 -3.31 0.76 -20.88
C GLU A 159 -2.02 0.15 -21.45
N ILE A 160 -0.84 0.70 -21.13
CA ILE A 160 0.46 0.11 -21.50
C ILE A 160 0.64 -1.25 -20.80
N ALA A 161 0.43 -1.32 -19.49
CA ALA A 161 0.53 -2.56 -18.74
C ALA A 161 -0.45 -3.63 -19.25
N LYS A 162 -1.69 -3.25 -19.57
CA LYS A 162 -2.69 -4.13 -20.15
C LYS A 162 -2.26 -4.66 -21.52
N LYS A 163 -1.72 -3.81 -22.41
CA LYS A 163 -1.18 -4.23 -23.72
C LYS A 163 -0.01 -5.21 -23.56
N ALA A 164 0.77 -5.10 -22.48
CA ALA A 164 1.83 -6.04 -22.13
C ALA A 164 1.30 -7.37 -21.53
N GLY A 165 -0.02 -7.53 -21.39
CA GLY A 165 -0.65 -8.77 -20.97
C GLY A 165 -1.15 -8.78 -19.52
N ALA A 166 -1.10 -7.65 -18.80
CA ALA A 166 -1.63 -7.60 -17.44
C ALA A 166 -3.15 -7.81 -17.43
N LYS A 167 -3.60 -8.76 -16.61
CA LYS A 167 -5.01 -9.07 -16.34
C LYS A 167 -5.52 -8.42 -15.06
N ARG A 168 -4.60 -7.98 -14.19
CA ARG A 168 -4.84 -7.16 -13.00
C ARG A 168 -3.75 -6.12 -12.89
N ILE A 169 -4.05 -4.99 -12.28
CA ILE A 169 -3.08 -3.89 -12.07
C ILE A 169 -3.16 -3.43 -10.62
N ILE A 170 -2.01 -3.40 -9.95
CA ILE A 170 -1.84 -2.76 -8.64
C ILE A 170 -1.56 -1.28 -8.88
N ILE A 171 -2.35 -0.37 -8.32
CA ILE A 171 -2.01 1.05 -8.28
C ILE A 171 -1.10 1.31 -7.09
N GLY A 172 0.20 1.34 -7.38
CA GLY A 172 1.27 1.29 -6.39
C GLY A 172 1.59 2.63 -5.75
N GLY A 173 0.95 2.93 -4.62
CA GLY A 173 1.24 4.11 -3.80
C GLY A 173 0.17 4.35 -2.74
N GLY A 174 0.57 4.56 -1.48
CA GLY A 174 -0.37 4.98 -0.43
C GLY A 174 -1.12 6.27 -0.83
N PRO A 175 -0.42 7.32 -1.28
CA PRO A 175 -1.05 8.55 -1.78
C PRO A 175 -1.93 8.37 -3.02
N LEU A 176 -1.74 7.29 -3.79
CA LEU A 176 -2.52 7.03 -5.02
C LEU A 176 -3.87 6.35 -4.75
N GLY A 177 -4.22 6.03 -3.49
CA GLY A 177 -5.47 5.36 -3.17
C GLY A 177 -6.71 6.10 -3.67
N GLN A 178 -6.77 7.43 -3.55
CA GLN A 178 -7.87 8.24 -4.07
C GLN A 178 -7.89 8.26 -5.60
N ALA A 179 -6.75 8.33 -6.26
CA ALA A 179 -6.65 8.24 -7.72
C ALA A 179 -7.14 6.87 -8.21
N ALA A 180 -6.75 5.78 -7.56
CA ALA A 180 -7.22 4.44 -7.89
C ALA A 180 -8.75 4.32 -7.85
N ILE A 181 -9.40 4.98 -6.88
CA ILE A 181 -10.87 5.04 -6.80
C ILE A 181 -11.44 5.78 -8.00
N ARG A 182 -10.92 6.98 -8.33
CA ARG A 182 -11.44 7.81 -9.42
C ARG A 182 -11.30 7.16 -10.79
N ILE A 183 -10.17 6.49 -11.06
CA ILE A 183 -9.91 5.88 -12.37
C ILE A 183 -10.52 4.48 -12.53
N SER A 184 -11.04 3.87 -11.48
CA SER A 184 -11.48 2.47 -11.47
C SER A 184 -12.52 2.13 -12.54
N SER A 185 -13.43 3.05 -12.85
CA SER A 185 -14.43 2.86 -13.90
C SER A 185 -13.91 3.09 -15.33
N GLN A 186 -12.74 3.71 -15.47
CA GLN A 186 -12.13 4.05 -16.75
C GLN A 186 -11.10 3.02 -17.21
N VAL A 187 -10.51 2.28 -16.27
CA VAL A 187 -9.53 1.22 -16.55
C VAL A 187 -10.25 -0.11 -16.76
N LYS A 188 -9.99 -0.77 -17.91
CA LYS A 188 -10.71 -1.99 -18.34
C LYS A 188 -10.18 -3.30 -17.74
N VAL A 189 -9.25 -3.23 -16.80
CA VAL A 189 -8.76 -4.37 -16.03
C VAL A 189 -8.97 -4.12 -14.54
N PRO A 190 -9.26 -5.16 -13.74
CA PRO A 190 -9.45 -4.99 -12.31
C PRO A 190 -8.23 -4.35 -11.64
N LEU A 191 -8.48 -3.33 -10.82
CA LEU A 191 -7.46 -2.65 -10.04
C LEU A 191 -7.39 -3.23 -8.64
N ILE A 192 -6.16 -3.44 -8.15
CA ILE A 192 -5.87 -3.79 -6.76
C ILE A 192 -5.41 -2.52 -6.05
N GLN A 193 -6.07 -2.21 -4.95
CA GLN A 193 -5.71 -1.09 -4.09
C GLN A 193 -4.90 -1.60 -2.88
N PRO A 194 -3.62 -1.21 -2.75
CA PRO A 194 -2.74 -1.72 -1.71
C PRO A 194 -3.25 -1.55 -0.27
N LEU A 195 -3.90 -0.42 0.01
CA LEU A 195 -4.51 -0.16 1.33
C LEU A 195 -5.65 -1.15 1.62
N VAL A 196 -6.48 -1.45 0.62
CA VAL A 196 -7.60 -2.41 0.77
C VAL A 196 -7.06 -3.83 0.96
N ALA A 197 -6.05 -4.22 0.17
CA ALA A 197 -5.38 -5.50 0.32
C ALA A 197 -4.82 -5.70 1.75
N ALA A 198 -4.16 -4.66 2.29
CA ALA A 198 -3.65 -4.68 3.65
C ALA A 198 -4.77 -4.75 4.71
N CYS A 199 -5.89 -4.07 4.49
CA CYS A 199 -7.06 -4.16 5.37
C CYS A 199 -7.62 -5.58 5.41
N SER A 200 -7.78 -6.22 4.26
CA SER A 200 -8.28 -7.60 4.16
C SER A 200 -7.37 -8.57 4.91
N GLU A 201 -6.06 -8.41 4.79
CA GLU A 201 -5.08 -9.25 5.50
C GLU A 201 -5.12 -9.03 7.01
N VAL A 202 -5.22 -7.78 7.47
CA VAL A 202 -5.35 -7.44 8.90
C VAL A 202 -6.65 -8.02 9.47
N SER A 203 -7.78 -7.91 8.76
CA SER A 203 -9.06 -8.49 9.22
C SER A 203 -8.94 -9.98 9.44
N ALA A 204 -8.39 -10.71 8.47
CA ALA A 204 -8.20 -12.15 8.58
C ALA A 204 -7.32 -12.55 9.78
N LEU A 205 -6.23 -11.79 10.04
CA LEU A 205 -5.32 -12.06 11.15
C LEU A 205 -5.97 -11.77 12.51
N ILE A 206 -6.75 -10.69 12.62
CA ILE A 206 -7.44 -10.34 13.87
C ILE A 206 -8.56 -11.34 14.17
N GLU A 207 -9.33 -11.77 13.17
CA GLU A 207 -10.38 -12.78 13.32
C GLU A 207 -9.82 -14.12 13.80
N HIS A 208 -8.67 -14.55 13.28
CA HIS A 208 -7.99 -15.78 13.73
C HIS A 208 -7.40 -15.68 15.16
N GLN A 209 -7.14 -14.47 15.66
CA GLN A 209 -6.64 -14.25 17.03
C GLN A 209 -7.77 -14.15 18.07
N LEU A 210 -9.01 -13.98 17.67
CA LEU A 210 -10.17 -14.06 18.58
C LEU A 210 -10.41 -15.52 18.90
N PRO A 211 -10.28 -15.98 20.18
CA PRO A 211 -10.64 -17.33 20.54
C PRO A 211 -12.13 -17.55 20.19
N HIS A 212 -12.46 -18.74 19.66
CA HIS A 212 -13.83 -19.16 19.41
C HIS A 212 -14.62 -19.09 20.75
N LEU A 213 -15.30 -17.97 20.98
CA LEU A 213 -16.22 -17.78 22.11
C LEU A 213 -17.56 -18.54 21.86
N GLN A 214 -17.54 -19.65 21.12
CA GLN A 214 -18.74 -20.43 20.81
C GLN A 214 -18.84 -21.78 21.55
N ASP A 215 -17.96 -22.07 22.52
CA ASP A 215 -18.02 -23.34 23.28
C ASP A 215 -18.14 -23.13 24.80
N VAL A 216 -18.91 -22.13 25.24
CA VAL A 216 -19.25 -21.99 26.67
C VAL A 216 -20.78 -21.88 26.83
N ASP A 217 -21.54 -22.81 26.22
CA ASP A 217 -22.92 -23.11 26.59
C ASP A 217 -23.28 -24.54 26.14
N ARG A 218 -22.75 -25.51 26.86
CA ARG A 218 -23.30 -26.87 26.99
C ARG A 218 -23.04 -27.48 28.36
#